data_6c2725c53375b8bb5568055a6e7ac92a
#
_entry.id   6c2725c53375b8bb5568055a6e7ac92a
#
_cell.length_a   1.000
_cell.length_b   1.000
_cell.length_c   1.000
_cell.angle_alpha   90.00
_cell.angle_beta   90.00
_cell.angle_gamma   90.00
#
_symmetry.space_group_name_H-M   'P 1'
#
loop_
_entity.id
_entity.type
_entity.pdbx_description
1 polymer ?
#
loop_
_entity_poly.entity_id
_entity_poly.type
_entity_poly.pdbx_seq_one_letter_code
_entity_poly.pdbx_strand_id
1 'polypeptide(L)'
;MHKYPIVRLPDDEPYRWWKLFPDTIVIHYGEALDTFLLLGDEKALLIDTAYGRGDFPNIVEELREGRELLVVNTHGHYDHTGGNPFFPRVYMHENAKRYCRNSFSPIDPEWFANMPYPDYECIAVDDGYVFDLGNRQVEVLYTPAHCDSSLMFIDHKRRLLFSGDEFDAGQANLTAEDKVEPFLKNILRLISRSDEFDWIMPNHNGCPICKDYLQDFADAARHVVEGHPDIVSREGLPEYKLGFGPVITRVQIGQSCINYPPANAKDARSIFDGKF
;
A
#
# COMPACT_ATOMS: atom_id res chain seq x y z
N MET A 1 19.48 -3.27 23.82
CA MET A 1 19.55 -1.79 23.71
C MET A 1 18.94 -1.46 22.36
N HIS A 2 17.85 -0.69 22.32
CA HIS A 2 17.20 -0.35 21.04
C HIS A 2 18.16 0.40 20.12
N LYS A 3 18.21 0.00 18.87
CA LYS A 3 19.07 0.62 17.84
C LYS A 3 18.55 1.99 17.42
N TYR A 4 17.23 2.14 17.40
CA TYR A 4 16.54 3.36 16.99
C TYR A 4 15.83 4.01 18.16
N PRO A 5 15.68 5.36 18.18
CA PRO A 5 14.87 6.02 19.19
C PRO A 5 13.41 5.60 19.03
N ILE A 6 12.75 5.35 20.15
CA ILE A 6 11.32 5.08 20.15
C ILE A 6 10.58 6.40 20.16
N VAL A 7 9.83 6.66 19.10
CA VAL A 7 8.96 7.84 18.99
C VAL A 7 7.53 7.38 19.28
N ARG A 8 7.01 7.74 20.46
CA ARG A 8 5.64 7.41 20.87
C ARG A 8 4.84 8.68 21.10
N LEU A 9 3.62 8.66 20.58
CA LEU A 9 2.59 9.61 20.96
C LEU A 9 1.73 9.02 22.09
N PRO A 10 0.99 9.85 22.85
CA PRO A 10 0.17 9.38 23.97
C PRO A 10 -0.83 8.28 23.59
N ASP A 11 -1.32 8.29 22.36
CA ASP A 11 -2.37 7.39 21.85
C ASP A 11 -1.82 6.32 20.89
N ASP A 12 -0.48 6.12 20.83
CA ASP A 12 0.12 5.11 19.97
C ASP A 12 -0.25 3.70 20.42
N GLU A 13 -0.88 2.95 19.52
CA GLU A 13 -1.07 1.53 19.72
C GLU A 13 0.24 0.76 19.49
N PRO A 14 0.47 -0.35 20.25
CA PRO A 14 1.64 -1.18 20.03
C PRO A 14 1.52 -1.94 18.72
N TYR A 15 2.63 -2.08 18.00
CA TYR A 15 2.71 -3.01 16.88
C TYR A 15 2.50 -4.45 17.36
N ARG A 16 1.76 -5.22 16.57
CA ARG A 16 1.64 -6.66 16.72
C ARG A 16 2.27 -7.31 15.49
N TRP A 17 2.83 -8.49 15.64
CA TRP A 17 3.36 -9.22 14.51
C TRP A 17 3.14 -10.72 14.67
N TRP A 18 3.04 -11.40 13.54
CA TRP A 18 2.94 -12.85 13.50
C TRP A 18 3.60 -13.39 12.22
N LYS A 19 4.01 -14.66 12.27
CA LYS A 19 4.53 -15.36 11.10
C LYS A 19 3.36 -15.98 10.33
N LEU A 20 3.09 -15.50 9.13
CA LEU A 20 2.17 -16.15 8.19
C LEU A 20 2.80 -17.46 7.66
N PHE A 21 4.10 -17.41 7.34
CA PHE A 21 4.99 -18.53 7.07
C PHE A 21 6.25 -18.36 7.92
N PRO A 22 7.10 -19.40 8.08
CA PRO A 22 8.34 -19.27 8.85
C PRO A 22 9.24 -18.11 8.40
N ASP A 23 9.13 -17.72 7.12
CA ASP A 23 9.93 -16.70 6.45
C ASP A 23 9.09 -15.51 5.91
N THR A 24 7.84 -15.37 6.35
CA THR A 24 6.94 -14.26 5.97
C THR A 24 6.22 -13.75 7.19
N ILE A 25 6.49 -12.51 7.56
CA ILE A 25 6.00 -11.89 8.78
C ILE A 25 5.09 -10.74 8.41
N VAL A 26 3.93 -10.69 9.05
CA VAL A 26 3.01 -9.54 9.02
C VAL A 26 3.29 -8.70 10.26
N ILE A 27 3.47 -7.40 10.08
CA ILE A 27 3.62 -6.43 11.16
C ILE A 27 2.43 -5.48 11.07
N HIS A 28 1.57 -5.53 12.07
CA HIS A 28 0.28 -4.87 12.12
C HIS A 28 0.31 -3.67 13.07
N TYR A 29 -0.30 -2.56 12.66
CA TYR A 29 -0.46 -1.36 13.47
C TYR A 29 -1.91 -0.87 13.48
N GLY A 30 -2.40 -0.53 14.68
CA GLY A 30 -3.75 -0.03 14.86
C GLY A 30 -4.84 -1.04 14.49
N GLU A 31 -5.89 -0.57 13.83
CA GLU A 31 -7.03 -1.41 13.45
C GLU A 31 -6.90 -2.03 12.06
N ALA A 32 -6.07 -1.46 11.18
CA ALA A 32 -6.16 -1.82 9.77
C ALA A 32 -4.90 -1.59 8.91
N LEU A 33 -3.70 -1.48 9.45
CA LEU A 33 -2.50 -1.29 8.63
C LEU A 33 -1.53 -2.46 8.80
N ASP A 34 -1.22 -3.14 7.73
CA ASP A 34 -0.26 -4.23 7.65
C ASP A 34 0.97 -3.81 6.83
N THR A 35 2.15 -4.18 7.30
CA THR A 35 3.40 -4.17 6.54
C THR A 35 3.99 -5.57 6.55
N PHE A 36 4.88 -5.87 5.61
CA PHE A 36 5.33 -7.24 5.42
C PHE A 36 6.85 -7.33 5.43
N LEU A 37 7.37 -8.28 6.20
CA LEU A 37 8.80 -8.60 6.20
C LEU A 37 9.01 -10.01 5.65
N LEU A 38 9.72 -10.07 4.52
CA LEU A 38 9.99 -11.29 3.77
C LEU A 38 11.46 -11.69 3.97
N LEU A 39 11.68 -12.87 4.52
CA LEU A 39 13.03 -13.38 4.79
C LEU A 39 13.48 -14.32 3.66
N GLY A 40 14.61 -14.00 3.03
CA GLY A 40 15.37 -14.93 2.20
C GLY A 40 16.51 -15.56 2.99
N ASP A 41 17.41 -16.26 2.32
CA ASP A 41 18.59 -16.84 2.97
C ASP A 41 19.64 -15.76 3.29
N GLU A 42 19.78 -14.76 2.43
CA GLU A 42 20.82 -13.71 2.54
C GLU A 42 20.24 -12.37 2.99
N LYS A 43 19.08 -12.01 2.45
CA LYS A 43 18.46 -10.69 2.64
C LYS A 43 17.03 -10.81 3.15
N ALA A 44 16.57 -9.73 3.76
CA ALA A 44 15.19 -9.52 4.11
C ALA A 44 14.63 -8.34 3.30
N LEU A 45 13.38 -8.42 2.86
CA LEU A 45 12.67 -7.33 2.20
C LEU A 45 11.53 -6.86 3.10
N LEU A 46 11.57 -5.59 3.50
CA LEU A 46 10.47 -4.92 4.16
C LEU A 46 9.62 -4.19 3.11
N ILE A 47 8.35 -4.55 3.01
CA ILE A 47 7.36 -3.87 2.17
C ILE A 47 6.59 -2.91 3.06
N ASP A 48 6.76 -1.62 2.82
CA ASP A 48 6.26 -0.46 3.55
C ASP A 48 6.82 -0.30 4.97
N THR A 49 6.77 0.93 5.45
CA THR A 49 7.38 1.34 6.73
C THR A 49 6.36 1.89 7.71
N ALA A 50 5.07 1.71 7.42
CA ALA A 50 3.96 2.21 8.21
C ALA A 50 4.11 3.73 8.51
N TYR A 51 3.52 4.17 9.62
CA TYR A 51 3.65 5.55 10.10
C TYR A 51 5.04 5.85 10.69
N GLY A 52 5.90 4.84 10.89
CA GLY A 52 7.20 5.00 11.54
C GLY A 52 7.14 5.37 13.02
N ARG A 53 5.99 5.21 13.65
CA ARG A 53 5.77 5.49 15.07
C ARG A 53 6.18 4.31 15.95
N GLY A 54 6.26 4.56 17.26
CA GLY A 54 6.50 3.52 18.23
C GLY A 54 7.83 2.82 18.03
N ASP A 55 7.82 1.51 18.17
CA ASP A 55 9.03 0.66 18.16
C ASP A 55 9.25 -0.06 16.81
N PHE A 56 8.56 0.36 15.76
CA PHE A 56 8.56 -0.29 14.45
C PHE A 56 9.96 -0.62 13.91
N PRO A 57 10.91 0.34 13.84
CA PRO A 57 12.22 0.04 13.26
C PRO A 57 13.05 -0.95 14.10
N ASN A 58 12.87 -0.99 15.42
CA ASN A 58 13.54 -1.98 16.27
C ASN A 58 12.91 -3.37 16.14
N ILE A 59 11.59 -3.44 15.97
CA ILE A 59 10.88 -4.69 15.67
C ILE A 59 11.41 -5.29 14.36
N VAL A 60 11.53 -4.47 13.30
CA VAL A 60 12.09 -4.90 12.01
C VAL A 60 13.55 -5.37 12.17
N GLU A 61 14.37 -4.63 12.94
CA GLU A 61 15.77 -4.99 13.21
C GLU A 61 15.90 -6.35 13.89
N GLU A 62 15.02 -6.67 14.83
CA GLU A 62 14.98 -7.96 15.49
C GLU A 62 14.52 -9.07 14.53
N LEU A 63 13.42 -8.83 13.83
CA LEU A 63 12.76 -9.84 12.99
C LEU A 63 13.53 -10.19 11.72
N ARG A 64 14.39 -9.30 11.19
CA ARG A 64 15.26 -9.61 10.04
C ARG A 64 16.37 -10.62 10.37
N GLU A 65 16.56 -10.94 11.63
CA GLU A 65 17.49 -12.00 12.12
C GLU A 65 18.92 -11.83 11.56
N GLY A 66 19.42 -10.59 11.52
CA GLY A 66 20.78 -10.26 11.06
C GLY A 66 20.98 -10.20 9.54
N ARG A 67 19.97 -10.50 8.72
CA ARG A 67 20.04 -10.39 7.25
C ARG A 67 20.24 -8.96 6.80
N GLU A 68 20.82 -8.75 5.62
CA GLU A 68 20.80 -7.45 4.96
C GLU A 68 19.33 -7.04 4.72
N LEU A 69 18.97 -5.81 5.13
CA LEU A 69 17.61 -5.30 4.96
C LEU A 69 17.51 -4.45 3.70
N LEU A 70 16.60 -4.84 2.81
CA LEU A 70 16.08 -4.02 1.73
C LEU A 70 14.72 -3.48 2.16
N VAL A 71 14.43 -2.22 1.87
CA VAL A 71 13.15 -1.57 2.19
C VAL A 71 12.54 -1.07 0.89
N VAL A 72 11.28 -1.43 0.63
CA VAL A 72 10.54 -0.97 -0.55
C VAL A 72 9.17 -0.44 -0.14
N ASN A 73 8.71 0.62 -0.81
CA ASN A 73 7.35 1.12 -0.62
C ASN A 73 6.45 0.71 -1.78
N THR A 74 5.22 0.36 -1.46
CA THR A 74 4.14 0.15 -2.42
C THR A 74 3.81 1.45 -3.15
N HIS A 75 3.76 2.56 -2.42
CA HIS A 75 3.51 3.89 -2.97
C HIS A 75 3.96 4.99 -2.00
N GLY A 76 3.67 6.26 -2.33
CA GLY A 76 4.22 7.41 -1.61
C GLY A 76 3.38 7.94 -0.45
N HIS A 77 2.23 7.36 -0.08
CA HIS A 77 1.41 7.87 1.02
C HIS A 77 2.10 7.71 2.37
N TYR A 78 1.75 8.59 3.31
CA TYR A 78 2.47 8.75 4.58
C TYR A 78 2.38 7.51 5.50
N ASP A 79 1.29 6.78 5.44
CA ASP A 79 1.07 5.55 6.20
C ASP A 79 1.86 4.34 5.67
N HIS A 80 2.46 4.48 4.49
CA HIS A 80 3.38 3.50 3.90
C HIS A 80 4.85 3.94 3.96
N THR A 81 5.10 5.25 4.10
CA THR A 81 6.43 5.85 4.00
C THR A 81 6.91 6.55 5.27
N GLY A 82 6.06 6.65 6.30
CA GLY A 82 6.37 7.41 7.52
C GLY A 82 7.61 6.93 8.26
N GLY A 83 7.93 5.65 8.18
CA GLY A 83 9.13 5.07 8.78
C GLY A 83 10.39 5.11 7.89
N ASN A 84 10.30 5.57 6.63
CA ASN A 84 11.44 5.65 5.73
C ASN A 84 12.68 6.32 6.34
N PRO A 85 12.54 7.41 7.12
CA PRO A 85 13.66 8.08 7.75
C PRO A 85 14.54 7.21 8.67
N PHE A 86 14.06 6.08 9.11
CA PHE A 86 14.86 5.15 9.91
C PHE A 86 15.78 4.24 9.09
N PHE A 87 15.64 4.27 7.76
CA PHE A 87 16.38 3.41 6.85
C PHE A 87 17.22 4.24 5.87
N PRO A 88 18.51 3.90 5.67
CA PRO A 88 19.41 4.73 4.85
C PRO A 88 19.06 4.69 3.36
N ARG A 89 18.37 3.64 2.91
CA ARG A 89 17.99 3.43 1.51
C ARG A 89 16.58 2.84 1.45
N VAL A 90 15.77 3.39 0.54
CA VAL A 90 14.41 2.92 0.29
C VAL A 90 14.18 2.82 -1.21
N TYR A 91 13.72 1.68 -1.66
CA TYR A 91 13.29 1.45 -3.03
C TYR A 91 11.84 1.91 -3.20
N MET A 92 11.54 2.59 -4.30
CA MET A 92 10.19 3.05 -4.62
C MET A 92 10.10 3.43 -6.09
N HIS A 93 8.89 3.54 -6.63
CA HIS A 93 8.71 4.15 -7.94
C HIS A 93 9.17 5.62 -7.90
N GLU A 94 9.75 6.13 -9.00
CA GLU A 94 10.31 7.50 -9.01
C GLU A 94 9.27 8.58 -8.68
N ASN A 95 8.00 8.36 -9.06
CA ASN A 95 6.90 9.26 -8.75
C ASN A 95 6.58 9.33 -7.25
N ALA A 96 6.94 8.33 -6.45
CA ALA A 96 6.69 8.31 -5.02
C ALA A 96 7.48 9.38 -4.25
N LYS A 97 8.65 9.77 -4.73
CA LYS A 97 9.54 10.74 -4.07
C LYS A 97 8.86 12.07 -3.75
N ARG A 98 7.97 12.54 -4.64
CA ARG A 98 7.25 13.80 -4.43
C ARG A 98 6.23 13.71 -3.30
N TYR A 99 5.60 12.54 -3.12
CA TYR A 99 4.64 12.32 -2.05
C TYR A 99 5.34 12.18 -0.69
N CYS A 100 6.42 11.39 -0.63
CA CYS A 100 7.18 11.19 0.62
C CYS A 100 7.70 12.48 1.25
N ARG A 101 7.96 13.50 0.45
CA ARG A 101 8.43 14.81 0.94
C ARG A 101 7.32 15.79 1.28
N ASN A 102 6.14 15.61 0.69
CA ASN A 102 5.05 16.58 0.73
C ASN A 102 3.78 16.04 1.41
N SER A 103 3.66 14.73 1.60
CA SER A 103 2.50 14.14 2.26
C SER A 103 2.67 14.16 3.76
N PHE A 104 2.64 15.37 4.33
CA PHE A 104 2.40 15.49 5.76
C PHE A 104 0.99 14.99 6.05
N SER A 105 0.88 14.06 6.98
CA SER A 105 -0.43 13.66 7.44
C SER A 105 -1.17 14.87 7.98
N PRO A 106 -2.35 15.20 7.49
CA PRO A 106 -3.19 16.21 8.13
C PRO A 106 -3.61 15.79 9.55
N ILE A 107 -3.34 14.52 9.91
CA ILE A 107 -3.74 13.92 11.18
C ILE A 107 -2.77 14.30 12.31
N ASP A 108 -1.50 14.59 12.02
CA ASP A 108 -0.54 14.96 13.07
C ASP A 108 0.63 15.82 12.56
N PRO A 109 0.40 17.13 12.41
CA PRO A 109 1.46 18.05 11.99
C PRO A 109 2.63 18.14 12.97
N GLU A 110 2.38 17.94 14.28
CA GLU A 110 3.41 18.06 15.32
C GLU A 110 4.37 16.87 15.29
N TRP A 111 3.86 15.68 15.00
CA TRP A 111 4.69 14.49 14.85
C TRP A 111 5.67 14.63 13.67
N PHE A 112 5.20 15.11 12.50
CA PHE A 112 6.05 15.36 11.35
C PHE A 112 7.05 16.50 11.55
N ALA A 113 6.68 17.55 12.28
CA ALA A 113 7.57 18.67 12.59
C ALA A 113 8.76 18.24 13.46
N ASN A 114 8.61 17.18 14.25
CA ASN A 114 9.64 16.66 15.16
C ASN A 114 10.36 15.43 14.61
N MET A 115 9.92 14.86 13.49
CA MET A 115 10.70 13.82 12.82
C MET A 115 12.00 14.42 12.27
N PRO A 116 13.15 13.79 12.58
CA PRO A 116 14.33 14.10 11.80
C PRO A 116 13.98 13.72 10.34
N TYR A 117 13.97 14.70 9.47
CA TYR A 117 13.94 14.48 8.02
C TYR A 117 15.36 14.13 7.59
N PRO A 118 15.83 12.89 7.69
CA PRO A 118 17.11 12.52 7.16
C PRO A 118 16.95 12.32 5.66
N ASP A 119 17.99 12.66 4.98
CA ASP A 119 18.18 12.32 3.59
C ASP A 119 18.40 10.80 3.47
N TYR A 120 17.31 10.04 3.39
CA TYR A 120 17.43 8.66 2.93
C TYR A 120 17.53 8.63 1.41
N GLU A 121 18.32 7.71 0.90
CA GLU A 121 18.50 7.51 -0.53
C GLU A 121 17.23 6.83 -1.10
N CYS A 122 16.56 7.49 -2.05
CA CYS A 122 15.47 6.89 -2.82
C CYS A 122 16.04 6.22 -4.06
N ILE A 123 15.94 4.90 -4.14
CA ILE A 123 16.36 4.11 -5.29
C ILE A 123 15.11 3.80 -6.12
N ALA A 124 15.11 4.27 -7.38
CA ALA A 124 13.99 4.04 -8.28
C ALA A 124 13.93 2.57 -8.72
N VAL A 125 12.72 1.98 -8.63
CA VAL A 125 12.39 0.68 -9.20
C VAL A 125 11.10 0.81 -10.00
N ASP A 126 10.94 -0.06 -10.98
CA ASP A 126 9.84 -0.03 -11.92
C ASP A 126 9.42 -1.46 -12.30
N ASP A 127 8.46 -1.59 -13.17
CA ASP A 127 7.89 -2.84 -13.66
C ASP A 127 8.97 -3.86 -14.06
N GLY A 128 8.83 -5.09 -13.56
CA GLY A 128 9.76 -6.18 -13.87
C GLY A 128 11.07 -6.17 -13.06
N TYR A 129 11.30 -5.19 -12.16
CA TYR A 129 12.43 -5.26 -11.23
C TYR A 129 12.26 -6.46 -10.30
N VAL A 130 13.34 -7.17 -9.98
CA VAL A 130 13.31 -8.34 -9.11
C VAL A 130 14.25 -8.14 -7.92
N PHE A 131 13.70 -8.24 -6.73
CA PHE A 131 14.48 -8.35 -5.49
C PHE A 131 14.89 -9.81 -5.31
N ASP A 132 16.20 -10.10 -5.34
CA ASP A 132 16.74 -11.41 -5.00
C ASP A 132 17.21 -11.42 -3.53
N LEU A 133 16.58 -12.26 -2.72
CA LEU A 133 16.83 -12.36 -1.28
C LEU A 133 17.70 -13.59 -0.92
N GLY A 134 18.27 -14.25 -1.93
CA GLY A 134 18.93 -15.54 -1.85
C GLY A 134 18.06 -16.62 -2.50
N ASN A 135 17.34 -17.44 -1.79
CA ASN A 135 16.43 -18.45 -2.37
C ASN A 135 14.97 -17.95 -2.55
N ARG A 136 14.76 -16.63 -2.66
CA ARG A 136 13.44 -16.01 -2.76
C ARG A 136 13.51 -14.80 -3.69
N GLN A 137 12.68 -14.79 -4.72
CA GLN A 137 12.55 -13.71 -5.68
C GLN A 137 11.21 -13.02 -5.53
N VAL A 138 11.23 -11.67 -5.49
CA VAL A 138 10.06 -10.82 -5.38
C VAL A 138 10.07 -9.86 -6.55
N GLU A 139 9.12 -10.02 -7.46
CA GLU A 139 8.98 -9.21 -8.68
C GLU A 139 8.11 -7.99 -8.43
N VAL A 140 8.53 -6.85 -8.97
CA VAL A 140 7.80 -5.58 -8.93
C VAL A 140 6.84 -5.48 -10.12
N LEU A 141 5.60 -5.08 -9.87
CA LEU A 141 4.61 -4.71 -10.88
C LEU A 141 4.24 -3.24 -10.72
N TYR A 142 4.37 -2.46 -11.77
CA TYR A 142 3.88 -1.08 -11.78
C TYR A 142 2.38 -1.05 -12.07
N THR A 143 1.59 -0.46 -11.16
CA THR A 143 0.13 -0.52 -11.16
C THR A 143 -0.50 0.84 -10.80
N PRO A 144 -0.35 1.87 -11.65
CA PRO A 144 -0.67 3.26 -11.30
C PRO A 144 -2.18 3.59 -11.39
N ALA A 145 -3.00 3.14 -10.44
CA ALA A 145 -4.41 3.52 -10.36
C ALA A 145 -4.78 4.17 -9.02
N HIS A 146 -4.48 3.55 -7.87
CA HIS A 146 -4.65 4.20 -6.57
C HIS A 146 -3.85 5.51 -6.51
N CYS A 147 -2.57 5.46 -6.85
CA CYS A 147 -1.78 6.64 -7.16
C CYS A 147 -0.78 6.33 -8.29
N ASP A 148 -0.17 7.37 -8.88
CA ASP A 148 0.74 7.22 -10.01
C ASP A 148 2.12 6.64 -9.65
N SER A 149 2.33 6.31 -8.40
CA SER A 149 3.53 5.64 -7.88
C SER A 149 3.28 4.21 -7.40
N SER A 150 2.06 3.70 -7.57
CA SER A 150 1.66 2.39 -7.02
C SER A 150 2.45 1.24 -7.64
N LEU A 151 2.99 0.41 -6.76
CA LEU A 151 3.66 -0.85 -7.06
C LEU A 151 2.98 -1.98 -6.30
N MET A 152 2.88 -3.14 -6.95
CA MET A 152 2.57 -4.42 -6.33
C MET A 152 3.79 -5.32 -6.38
N PHE A 153 3.76 -6.42 -5.62
CA PHE A 153 4.88 -7.35 -5.58
C PHE A 153 4.39 -8.79 -5.65
N ILE A 154 4.99 -9.62 -6.52
CA ILE A 154 4.76 -11.07 -6.54
C ILE A 154 5.94 -11.78 -5.88
N ASP A 155 5.68 -12.45 -4.78
CA ASP A 155 6.61 -13.38 -4.16
C ASP A 155 6.43 -14.77 -4.77
N HIS A 156 7.33 -15.14 -5.65
CA HIS A 156 7.26 -16.41 -6.37
C HIS A 156 7.47 -17.64 -5.46
N LYS A 157 8.18 -17.46 -4.33
CA LYS A 157 8.44 -18.58 -3.40
C LYS A 157 7.19 -18.98 -2.61
N ARG A 158 6.45 -18.01 -2.10
CA ARG A 158 5.26 -18.24 -1.27
C ARG A 158 3.95 -18.05 -2.03
N ARG A 159 4.07 -17.70 -3.31
CA ARG A 159 2.93 -17.47 -4.20
C ARG A 159 1.96 -16.45 -3.62
N LEU A 160 2.51 -15.29 -3.21
CA LEU A 160 1.78 -14.18 -2.61
C LEU A 160 1.86 -12.97 -3.53
N LEU A 161 0.73 -12.25 -3.68
CA LEU A 161 0.67 -10.93 -4.30
C LEU A 161 0.46 -9.88 -3.20
N PHE A 162 1.38 -8.95 -3.04
CA PHE A 162 1.22 -7.79 -2.16
C PHE A 162 0.64 -6.64 -2.98
N SER A 163 -0.60 -6.24 -2.68
CA SER A 163 -1.36 -5.29 -3.51
C SER A 163 -1.17 -3.82 -3.13
N GLY A 164 -0.55 -3.54 -1.98
CA GLY A 164 -0.55 -2.17 -1.47
C GLY A 164 -1.99 -1.70 -1.25
N ASP A 165 -2.25 -0.46 -1.64
CA ASP A 165 -3.57 0.17 -1.61
C ASP A 165 -4.25 0.20 -2.98
N GLU A 166 -3.68 -0.46 -3.98
CA GLU A 166 -4.34 -0.58 -5.28
C GLU A 166 -5.74 -1.18 -5.12
N PHE A 167 -5.85 -2.17 -4.22
CA PHE A 167 -7.12 -2.65 -3.67
C PHE A 167 -6.91 -3.42 -2.35
N ASP A 168 -7.95 -3.39 -1.52
CA ASP A 168 -8.06 -4.08 -0.24
C ASP A 168 -9.04 -5.26 -0.31
N ALA A 169 -9.42 -5.79 0.85
CA ALA A 169 -10.45 -6.80 0.99
C ALA A 169 -11.83 -6.30 0.51
N GLY A 170 -12.10 -6.44 -0.77
CA GLY A 170 -13.36 -6.08 -1.41
C GLY A 170 -13.54 -4.60 -1.74
N GLN A 171 -12.47 -3.77 -1.67
CA GLN A 171 -12.59 -2.38 -2.11
C GLN A 171 -11.32 -1.86 -2.79
N ALA A 172 -11.50 -0.96 -3.75
CA ALA A 172 -10.47 -0.16 -4.36
C ALA A 172 -10.84 1.32 -4.25
N ASN A 173 -9.89 2.13 -3.76
CA ASN A 173 -10.07 3.57 -3.58
C ASN A 173 -9.23 4.30 -4.62
N LEU A 174 -9.86 4.85 -5.64
CA LEU A 174 -9.19 5.54 -6.74
C LEU A 174 -9.30 7.06 -6.57
N THR A 175 -8.26 7.77 -6.95
CA THR A 175 -8.17 9.22 -6.77
C THR A 175 -9.01 10.02 -7.76
N ALA A 176 -9.47 9.41 -8.86
CA ALA A 176 -10.30 10.06 -9.87
C ALA A 176 -11.00 9.00 -10.76
N GLU A 177 -12.04 9.42 -11.49
CA GLU A 177 -12.77 8.57 -12.45
C GLU A 177 -11.87 8.07 -13.58
N ASP A 178 -10.94 8.90 -14.07
CA ASP A 178 -9.98 8.55 -15.11
C ASP A 178 -8.96 7.47 -14.69
N LYS A 179 -8.96 7.08 -13.42
CA LYS A 179 -8.15 5.98 -12.90
C LYS A 179 -8.81 4.60 -13.01
N VAL A 180 -10.11 4.55 -13.30
CA VAL A 180 -10.83 3.28 -13.41
C VAL A 180 -10.36 2.44 -14.60
N GLU A 181 -10.07 3.05 -15.75
CA GLU A 181 -9.52 2.32 -16.90
C GLU A 181 -8.11 1.76 -16.66
N PRO A 182 -7.13 2.54 -16.12
CA PRO A 182 -5.86 1.99 -15.65
C PRO A 182 -6.03 0.87 -14.62
N PHE A 183 -6.94 1.02 -13.66
CA PHE A 183 -7.24 -0.02 -12.68
C PHE A 183 -7.73 -1.30 -13.35
N LEU A 184 -8.69 -1.21 -14.26
CA LEU A 184 -9.17 -2.37 -15.02
C LEU A 184 -8.03 -3.08 -15.75
N LYS A 185 -7.14 -2.32 -16.38
CA LYS A 185 -5.96 -2.88 -17.05
C LYS A 185 -5.05 -3.64 -16.09
N ASN A 186 -4.81 -3.07 -14.90
CA ASN A 186 -3.99 -3.71 -13.87
C ASN A 186 -4.65 -5.02 -13.38
N ILE A 187 -5.94 -5.00 -13.09
CA ILE A 187 -6.67 -6.20 -12.64
C ILE A 187 -6.68 -7.29 -13.71
N LEU A 188 -6.92 -6.94 -14.99
CA LEU A 188 -6.86 -7.92 -16.08
C LEU A 188 -5.46 -8.53 -16.25
N ARG A 189 -4.40 -7.73 -16.04
CA ARG A 189 -3.02 -8.23 -15.99
C ARG A 189 -2.84 -9.24 -14.86
N LEU A 190 -3.35 -8.95 -13.66
CA LEU A 190 -3.28 -9.87 -12.52
C LEU A 190 -4.07 -11.16 -12.77
N ILE A 191 -5.26 -11.07 -13.37
CA ILE A 191 -6.05 -12.25 -13.75
C ILE A 191 -5.25 -13.13 -14.73
N SER A 192 -4.57 -12.53 -15.71
CA SER A 192 -3.76 -13.28 -16.69
C SER A 192 -2.52 -13.95 -16.08
N ARG A 193 -2.09 -13.50 -14.88
CA ARG A 193 -0.96 -14.03 -14.11
C ARG A 193 -1.41 -14.77 -12.84
N SER A 194 -2.68 -15.09 -12.71
CA SER A 194 -3.26 -15.65 -11.47
C SER A 194 -2.78 -17.07 -11.12
N ASP A 195 -2.05 -17.72 -12.00
CA ASP A 195 -1.33 -18.97 -11.74
C ASP A 195 0.00 -18.76 -10.99
N GLU A 196 0.50 -17.52 -10.88
CA GLU A 196 1.74 -17.20 -10.20
C GLU A 196 1.57 -16.96 -8.68
N PHE A 197 0.34 -16.70 -8.20
CA PHE A 197 0.03 -16.50 -6.79
C PHE A 197 -1.27 -17.18 -6.38
N ASP A 198 -1.39 -17.48 -5.09
CA ASP A 198 -2.56 -18.15 -4.51
C ASP A 198 -3.36 -17.22 -3.59
N TRP A 199 -2.67 -16.26 -2.95
CA TRP A 199 -3.25 -15.32 -2.00
C TRP A 199 -2.80 -13.90 -2.27
N ILE A 200 -3.65 -12.95 -1.90
CA ILE A 200 -3.36 -11.52 -2.00
C ILE A 200 -3.23 -10.94 -0.59
N MET A 201 -2.24 -10.07 -0.44
CA MET A 201 -1.83 -9.44 0.82
C MET A 201 -1.98 -7.92 0.70
N PRO A 202 -3.17 -7.36 0.89
CA PRO A 202 -3.36 -5.92 0.95
C PRO A 202 -2.78 -5.34 2.24
N ASN A 203 -2.48 -4.03 2.22
CA ASN A 203 -1.98 -3.34 3.42
C ASN A 203 -3.11 -2.95 4.39
N HIS A 204 -4.36 -2.86 3.91
CA HIS A 204 -5.50 -2.46 4.73
C HIS A 204 -6.63 -3.51 4.74
N ASN A 205 -7.50 -3.39 5.75
CA ASN A 205 -8.75 -4.14 5.88
C ASN A 205 -8.60 -5.67 5.94
N GLY A 206 -7.41 -6.15 6.30
CA GLY A 206 -7.12 -7.56 6.57
C GLY A 206 -6.53 -8.32 5.40
N CYS A 207 -5.66 -9.26 5.73
CA CYS A 207 -4.97 -10.17 4.83
C CYS A 207 -4.83 -11.56 5.47
N PRO A 208 -4.67 -12.64 4.70
CA PRO A 208 -4.75 -12.72 3.24
C PRO A 208 -6.18 -12.72 2.71
N ILE A 209 -6.37 -12.31 1.45
CA ILE A 209 -7.63 -12.45 0.73
C ILE A 209 -7.47 -13.40 -0.48
N CYS A 210 -8.59 -13.99 -0.94
CA CYS A 210 -8.53 -14.88 -2.09
C CYS A 210 -8.50 -14.10 -3.41
N LYS A 211 -7.97 -14.72 -4.46
CA LYS A 211 -7.87 -14.10 -5.79
C LYS A 211 -9.20 -13.98 -6.54
N ASP A 212 -10.28 -14.57 -6.02
CA ASP A 212 -11.62 -14.45 -6.62
C ASP A 212 -12.14 -13.01 -6.64
N TYR A 213 -11.68 -12.17 -5.71
CA TYR A 213 -11.95 -10.72 -5.71
C TYR A 213 -11.55 -10.03 -7.02
N LEU A 214 -10.53 -10.54 -7.74
CA LEU A 214 -10.04 -9.91 -8.97
C LEU A 214 -11.10 -9.90 -10.07
N GLN A 215 -11.91 -10.95 -10.18
CA GLN A 215 -12.98 -10.98 -11.20
C GLN A 215 -14.05 -9.95 -10.90
N ASP A 216 -14.48 -9.84 -9.65
CA ASP A 216 -15.48 -8.86 -9.23
C ASP A 216 -14.96 -7.42 -9.44
N PHE A 217 -13.69 -7.15 -9.15
CA PHE A 217 -13.05 -5.86 -9.46
C PHE A 217 -13.01 -5.58 -10.95
N ALA A 218 -12.66 -6.56 -11.78
CA ALA A 218 -12.63 -6.39 -13.23
C ALA A 218 -14.03 -6.07 -13.77
N ASP A 219 -15.06 -6.74 -13.26
CA ASP A 219 -16.45 -6.54 -13.70
C ASP A 219 -16.98 -5.18 -13.23
N ALA A 220 -16.67 -4.75 -12.01
CA ALA A 220 -17.02 -3.43 -11.51
C ALA A 220 -16.36 -2.31 -12.34
N ALA A 221 -15.05 -2.45 -12.62
CA ALA A 221 -14.31 -1.47 -13.41
C ALA A 221 -14.80 -1.41 -14.86
N ARG A 222 -15.04 -2.56 -15.47
CA ARG A 222 -15.59 -2.65 -16.85
C ARG A 222 -16.95 -1.96 -16.95
N HIS A 223 -17.79 -2.15 -15.95
CA HIS A 223 -19.11 -1.53 -15.89
C HIS A 223 -19.02 0.01 -15.92
N VAL A 224 -18.07 0.59 -15.18
CA VAL A 224 -17.82 2.04 -15.21
C VAL A 224 -17.29 2.47 -16.59
N VAL A 225 -16.30 1.77 -17.13
CA VAL A 225 -15.66 2.11 -18.42
C VAL A 225 -16.64 2.04 -19.59
N GLU A 226 -17.60 1.11 -19.54
CA GLU A 226 -18.66 0.96 -20.55
C GLU A 226 -19.81 1.98 -20.39
N GLY A 227 -19.75 2.85 -19.39
CA GLY A 227 -20.70 3.93 -19.21
C GLY A 227 -22.07 3.50 -18.65
N HIS A 228 -22.12 2.46 -17.86
CA HIS A 228 -23.32 1.98 -17.18
C HIS A 228 -23.45 2.59 -15.77
N PRO A 229 -24.07 3.78 -15.60
CA PRO A 229 -24.05 4.49 -14.31
C PRO A 229 -25.00 3.90 -13.25
N ASP A 230 -25.81 2.91 -13.60
CA ASP A 230 -26.96 2.48 -12.79
C ASP A 230 -26.61 1.70 -11.51
N ILE A 231 -25.33 1.40 -11.27
CA ILE A 231 -24.87 0.69 -10.06
C ILE A 231 -24.31 1.66 -9.02
N VAL A 232 -24.59 2.94 -9.11
CA VAL A 232 -24.17 3.93 -8.12
C VAL A 232 -25.12 3.90 -6.93
N SER A 233 -24.85 3.07 -5.93
CA SER A 233 -25.53 3.14 -4.64
C SER A 233 -24.92 4.29 -3.82
N ARG A 234 -25.72 5.30 -3.53
CA ARG A 234 -25.33 6.43 -2.66
C ARG A 234 -25.93 6.34 -1.26
N GLU A 235 -26.79 5.34 -1.01
CA GLU A 235 -27.50 5.20 0.26
C GLU A 235 -26.66 4.45 1.29
N GLY A 236 -26.48 5.06 2.46
CA GLY A 236 -25.96 4.38 3.64
C GLY A 236 -24.42 4.21 3.71
N LEU A 237 -23.67 4.89 2.87
CA LEU A 237 -22.20 4.90 3.02
C LEU A 237 -21.83 5.73 4.25
N PRO A 238 -20.99 5.22 5.16
CA PRO A 238 -20.43 6.04 6.22
C PRO A 238 -19.71 7.25 5.59
N GLU A 239 -19.82 8.42 6.23
CA GLU A 239 -19.01 9.57 5.85
C GLU A 239 -17.55 9.11 5.84
N TYR A 240 -16.97 8.96 4.67
CA TYR A 240 -15.58 8.55 4.52
C TYR A 240 -14.71 9.70 5.03
N LYS A 241 -14.14 9.53 6.21
CA LYS A 241 -13.22 10.50 6.85
C LYS A 241 -11.84 10.54 6.19
N LEU A 242 -11.62 9.77 5.14
CA LEU A 242 -10.34 9.69 4.44
C LEU A 242 -10.27 10.70 3.29
N GLY A 243 -10.29 12.01 3.59
CA GLY A 243 -9.89 13.05 2.63
C GLY A 243 -10.67 13.17 1.33
N PHE A 244 -11.53 12.21 1.01
CA PHE A 244 -12.52 12.34 -0.07
C PHE A 244 -13.61 13.28 0.42
N GLY A 245 -13.97 14.25 -0.36
CA GLY A 245 -15.11 15.12 -0.07
C GLY A 245 -16.37 14.28 0.20
N PRO A 246 -17.46 14.89 0.68
CA PRO A 246 -18.66 14.20 1.18
C PRO A 246 -19.40 13.34 0.13
N VAL A 247 -18.93 13.29 -1.09
CA VAL A 247 -19.57 12.55 -2.20
C VAL A 247 -18.52 11.73 -2.93
N ILE A 248 -18.68 10.42 -2.87
CA ILE A 248 -17.93 9.46 -3.70
C ILE A 248 -18.90 8.72 -4.61
N THR A 249 -18.42 8.32 -5.79
CA THR A 249 -19.09 7.33 -6.62
C THR A 249 -18.62 5.96 -6.18
N ARG A 250 -19.56 5.04 -5.96
CA ARG A 250 -19.28 3.65 -5.61
C ARG A 250 -19.97 2.72 -6.57
N VAL A 251 -19.21 1.83 -7.16
CA VAL A 251 -19.73 0.74 -7.99
C VAL A 251 -19.36 -0.58 -7.33
N GLN A 252 -20.35 -1.40 -7.04
CA GLN A 252 -20.17 -2.69 -6.38
C GLN A 252 -20.70 -3.82 -7.26
N ILE A 253 -19.85 -4.84 -7.46
CA ILE A 253 -20.23 -6.10 -8.10
C ILE A 253 -19.69 -7.24 -7.24
N GLY A 254 -20.54 -8.22 -6.94
CA GLY A 254 -20.17 -9.35 -6.09
C GLY A 254 -19.63 -8.90 -4.73
N GLN A 255 -18.42 -9.33 -4.41
CA GLN A 255 -17.74 -8.99 -3.14
C GLN A 255 -16.86 -7.72 -3.24
N SER A 256 -16.73 -7.13 -4.43
CA SER A 256 -15.81 -6.02 -4.68
C SER A 256 -16.52 -4.73 -5.03
N CYS A 257 -15.93 -3.61 -4.61
CA CYS A 257 -16.39 -2.28 -5.00
C CYS A 257 -15.23 -1.38 -5.39
N ILE A 258 -15.53 -0.42 -6.26
CA ILE A 258 -14.61 0.66 -6.65
C ILE A 258 -15.21 1.97 -6.17
N ASN A 259 -14.39 2.74 -5.46
CA ASN A 259 -14.75 4.06 -4.95
C ASN A 259 -13.89 5.11 -5.66
N TYR A 260 -14.50 6.19 -6.14
CA TYR A 260 -13.80 7.31 -6.73
C TYR A 260 -14.58 8.62 -6.56
N PRO A 261 -13.91 9.79 -6.50
CA PRO A 261 -14.59 11.08 -6.46
C PRO A 261 -15.29 11.34 -7.81
N PRO A 262 -16.49 11.95 -7.82
CA PRO A 262 -17.15 12.31 -9.05
C PRO A 262 -16.34 13.34 -9.84
N ALA A 263 -16.46 13.35 -11.18
CA ALA A 263 -15.65 14.17 -12.09
C ALA A 263 -15.69 15.69 -11.82
N ASN A 264 -16.70 16.17 -11.10
CA ASN A 264 -16.89 17.57 -10.73
C ASN A 264 -16.46 17.90 -9.29
N ALA A 265 -15.90 16.96 -8.55
CA ALA A 265 -15.35 17.18 -7.20
C ALA A 265 -14.03 17.95 -7.30
N LYS A 266 -14.08 19.27 -7.21
CA LYS A 266 -12.91 20.16 -7.37
C LYS A 266 -11.85 20.02 -6.27
N ASP A 267 -12.18 19.42 -5.13
CA ASP A 267 -11.33 19.45 -3.93
C ASP A 267 -10.58 18.12 -3.64
N ALA A 268 -10.96 17.02 -4.26
CA ALA A 268 -10.35 15.72 -3.99
C ALA A 268 -8.91 15.62 -4.51
N ARG A 269 -8.56 16.32 -5.58
CA ARG A 269 -7.21 16.29 -6.17
C ARG A 269 -6.15 16.99 -5.31
N SER A 270 -6.53 17.98 -4.51
CA SER A 270 -5.56 18.77 -3.74
C SER A 270 -4.96 18.01 -2.57
N ILE A 271 -5.67 17.04 -2.02
CA ILE A 271 -5.21 16.25 -0.86
C ILE A 271 -4.18 15.21 -1.29
N PHE A 272 -4.35 14.62 -2.48
CA PHE A 272 -3.45 13.61 -3.01
C PHE A 272 -2.29 14.17 -3.85
N ASP A 273 -2.43 15.36 -4.43
CA ASP A 273 -1.38 16.00 -5.24
C ASP A 273 -0.34 16.80 -4.44
N GLY A 274 -0.40 16.74 -3.09
CA GLY A 274 0.59 17.41 -2.22
C GLY A 274 0.63 18.92 -2.37
N LYS A 275 -0.46 19.53 -2.78
CA LYS A 275 -0.61 20.99 -2.83
C LYS A 275 -1.31 21.47 -1.56
N PHE A 276 -0.53 21.68 -0.52
CA PHE A 276 -0.88 22.49 0.64
C PHE A 276 -0.07 23.77 0.61
#